data_10ad2a692f9a568400d881202af58e00
#
_entry.id   10ad2a692f9a568400d881202af58e00
#
_cell.length_a   1.000
_cell.length_b   1.000
_cell.length_c   1.000
_cell.angle_alpha   90.00
_cell.angle_beta   90.00
_cell.angle_gamma   90.00
#
_symmetry.space_group_name_H-M   'P 1'
#
loop_
_entity.id
_entity.type
_entity.pdbx_description
1 polymer ?
#
loop_
_entity_poly.entity_id
_entity_poly.type
_entity_poly.pdbx_seq_one_letter_code
_entity_poly.pdbx_strand_id
1 'polypeptide(L)'
;METLSKIISLFLLIPGLLGLYKNDSKDTEENFRAVVDTIGYENTIETAKAQTEIYDIIIDHYNSALPEGKTEKKAIVIGFDGCRADALTLSDNCTSGVKKMLDEGASLELYYCGGVNYPDGENTQATSTAPGWCSLLTGQWADKTGVYGNGQPKNLEYKTLMTELTENGTIDSAAFITKWGGHFTDEDGTYIHEKKYCEDKGLDVDFIKTSGNVASASKTISDIRQKDCSDFIIAIYEGTDGAGHSFGFSLNDPCYQAGYRLQDTLALATINAIEGRDSFDTEDWLIIITSDHGGISTGHGGPTIQERMVFTVIY
;
A
#
# COMPACT_ATOMS: atom_id res chain seq x y z
N MET A 1 28.26 2.70 -0.43
CA MET A 1 26.90 2.77 0.17
C MET A 1 26.72 3.97 1.09
N GLU A 2 27.67 4.31 1.95
CA GLU A 2 27.59 5.52 2.83
C GLU A 2 27.52 6.86 2.07
N THR A 3 28.16 6.96 0.91
CA THR A 3 28.19 8.18 0.08
C THR A 3 26.84 8.47 -0.57
N LEU A 4 26.09 7.45 -0.96
CA LEU A 4 24.77 7.59 -1.58
C LEU A 4 23.72 8.00 -0.53
N SER A 5 23.79 7.44 0.68
CA SER A 5 22.95 7.83 1.82
C SER A 5 23.15 9.29 2.22
N LYS A 6 24.40 9.79 2.20
CA LYS A 6 24.71 11.19 2.53
C LYS A 6 24.26 12.17 1.45
N ILE A 7 24.24 11.76 0.17
CA ILE A 7 23.74 12.57 -0.93
C ILE A 7 22.21 12.70 -0.87
N ILE A 8 21.50 11.61 -0.57
CA ILE A 8 20.04 11.64 -0.39
C ILE A 8 19.65 12.48 0.81
N SER A 9 20.39 12.38 1.94
CA SER A 9 20.18 13.23 3.12
C SER A 9 20.50 14.71 2.87
N LEU A 10 21.42 15.03 1.96
CA LEU A 10 21.78 16.41 1.64
C LEU A 10 20.71 17.08 0.75
N PHE A 11 20.03 16.33 -0.13
CA PHE A 11 18.90 16.85 -0.91
C PHE A 11 17.66 17.11 -0.06
N LEU A 12 17.49 16.43 1.08
CA LEU A 12 16.40 16.64 2.04
C LEU A 12 16.59 17.86 2.96
N LEU A 13 17.77 18.48 2.99
CA LEU A 13 18.08 19.64 3.84
C LEU A 13 17.90 21.02 3.17
N ILE A 14 17.74 21.07 1.86
CA ILE A 14 17.66 22.34 1.11
C ILE A 14 16.29 23.05 1.19
N PRO A 15 15.14 22.37 1.26
CA PRO A 15 13.83 23.05 1.30
C PRO A 15 13.51 23.76 2.61
N GLY A 16 14.17 23.43 3.72
CA GLY A 16 13.95 24.12 5.00
C GLY A 16 14.34 25.60 5.00
N LEU A 17 15.04 26.07 3.96
CA LEU A 17 15.45 27.47 3.81
C LEU A 17 14.46 28.35 3.04
N LEU A 18 13.48 27.75 2.39
CA LEU A 18 12.54 28.49 1.52
C LEU A 18 11.10 28.36 2.01
N GLY A 19 10.73 28.75 3.16
CA GLY A 19 9.37 28.76 3.71
C GLY A 19 8.22 29.13 2.74
N LEU A 20 8.27 28.63 1.49
CA LEU A 20 7.45 29.03 0.34
C LEU A 20 6.35 28.02 -0.04
N TYR A 21 6.27 26.83 0.60
CA TYR A 21 5.29 25.81 0.25
C TYR A 21 4.27 25.57 1.37
N LYS A 22 3.60 26.64 1.82
CA LYS A 22 2.40 26.53 2.64
C LYS A 22 1.22 27.01 1.82
N ASN A 23 0.37 26.07 1.45
CA ASN A 23 -0.85 26.24 0.68
C ASN A 23 -0.64 26.29 -0.84
N ASP A 24 -0.67 25.12 -1.48
CA ASP A 24 -0.81 25.04 -2.93
C ASP A 24 -2.23 25.48 -3.29
N SER A 25 -2.37 26.73 -3.72
CA SER A 25 -3.66 27.30 -4.16
C SER A 25 -4.23 26.56 -5.39
N LYS A 26 -3.48 25.64 -5.97
CA LYS A 26 -3.89 24.78 -7.09
C LYS A 26 -4.33 23.39 -6.63
N ASP A 27 -4.12 22.99 -5.39
CA ASP A 27 -4.56 21.71 -4.85
C ASP A 27 -6.03 21.78 -4.41
N THR A 28 -6.90 21.99 -5.37
CA THR A 28 -8.35 22.02 -5.19
C THR A 28 -8.98 20.69 -5.57
N GLU A 29 -10.17 20.39 -5.05
CA GLU A 29 -10.97 19.24 -5.48
C GLU A 29 -11.20 19.23 -6.99
N GLU A 30 -11.49 20.38 -7.60
CA GLU A 30 -11.70 20.52 -9.05
C GLU A 30 -10.45 20.10 -9.83
N ASN A 31 -9.27 20.57 -9.43
CA ASN A 31 -8.01 20.18 -10.08
C ASN A 31 -7.68 18.70 -9.87
N PHE A 32 -7.93 18.18 -8.68
CA PHE A 32 -7.76 16.74 -8.41
C PHE A 32 -8.62 15.89 -9.35
N ARG A 33 -9.92 16.20 -9.45
CA ARG A 33 -10.86 15.51 -10.35
C ARG A 33 -10.40 15.60 -11.81
N ALA A 34 -10.03 16.80 -12.26
CA ALA A 34 -9.55 16.99 -13.62
C ALA A 34 -8.31 16.16 -13.95
N VAL A 35 -7.40 15.98 -13.00
CA VAL A 35 -6.21 15.11 -13.19
C VAL A 35 -6.61 13.64 -13.20
N VAL A 36 -7.41 13.19 -12.23
CA VAL A 36 -7.89 11.81 -12.14
C VAL A 36 -8.61 11.38 -13.42
N ASP A 37 -9.45 12.24 -13.99
CA ASP A 37 -10.18 11.98 -15.24
C ASP A 37 -9.25 11.75 -16.46
N THR A 38 -7.97 12.16 -16.38
CA THR A 38 -6.99 11.94 -17.47
C THR A 38 -6.21 10.63 -17.37
N ILE A 39 -6.25 9.94 -16.23
CA ILE A 39 -5.38 8.77 -15.96
C ILE A 39 -5.88 7.50 -16.66
N GLY A 40 -7.19 7.42 -16.91
CA GLY A 40 -7.76 6.26 -17.60
C GLY A 40 -8.16 5.12 -16.64
N TYR A 41 -8.61 5.45 -15.44
CA TYR A 41 -9.25 4.50 -14.54
C TYR A 41 -10.46 3.84 -15.21
N GLU A 42 -10.70 2.57 -14.90
CA GLU A 42 -11.86 1.82 -15.41
C GLU A 42 -13.18 2.29 -14.79
N ASN A 43 -13.14 2.91 -13.64
CA ASN A 43 -14.27 3.51 -12.93
C ASN A 43 -14.05 5.00 -12.66
N THR A 44 -15.02 5.67 -12.06
CA THR A 44 -14.98 7.10 -11.74
C THR A 44 -14.93 7.32 -10.23
N ILE A 45 -14.71 8.56 -9.79
CA ILE A 45 -14.77 8.93 -8.37
C ILE A 45 -16.14 8.57 -7.77
N GLU A 46 -17.23 8.76 -8.53
CA GLU A 46 -18.60 8.47 -8.07
C GLU A 46 -18.91 6.97 -8.02
N THR A 47 -18.15 6.15 -8.75
CA THR A 47 -18.28 4.69 -8.78
C THR A 47 -17.05 3.99 -8.18
N ALA A 48 -16.25 4.73 -7.42
CA ALA A 48 -15.09 4.16 -6.73
C ALA A 48 -15.51 3.02 -5.80
N LYS A 49 -14.74 1.95 -5.81
CA LYS A 49 -14.96 0.77 -4.97
C LYS A 49 -14.52 1.02 -3.53
N ALA A 50 -15.02 0.26 -2.59
CA ALA A 50 -14.54 0.31 -1.22
C ALA A 50 -13.18 -0.38 -1.09
N GLN A 51 -12.23 0.19 -0.35
CA GLN A 51 -10.92 -0.42 -0.12
C GLN A 51 -11.03 -1.81 0.53
N THR A 52 -12.08 -2.06 1.29
CA THR A 52 -12.39 -3.37 1.87
C THR A 52 -12.61 -4.46 0.82
N GLU A 53 -13.00 -4.12 -0.42
CA GLU A 53 -13.22 -5.08 -1.50
C GLU A 53 -11.91 -5.71 -2.03
N ILE A 54 -10.76 -5.10 -1.73
CA ILE A 54 -9.44 -5.69 -2.09
C ILE A 54 -9.21 -7.02 -1.35
N TYR A 55 -9.76 -7.15 -0.14
CA TYR A 55 -9.78 -8.40 0.60
C TYR A 55 -10.41 -9.54 -0.21
N ASP A 56 -11.60 -9.29 -0.77
CA ASP A 56 -12.33 -10.31 -1.54
C ASP A 56 -11.56 -10.71 -2.82
N ILE A 57 -10.88 -9.77 -3.49
CA ILE A 57 -10.03 -10.06 -4.66
C ILE A 57 -8.94 -11.07 -4.31
N ILE A 58 -8.28 -10.90 -3.16
CA ILE A 58 -7.21 -11.80 -2.71
C ILE A 58 -7.79 -13.16 -2.30
N ILE A 59 -8.91 -13.17 -1.58
CA ILE A 59 -9.62 -14.41 -1.19
C ILE A 59 -10.07 -15.17 -2.44
N ASP A 60 -10.65 -14.50 -3.43
CA ASP A 60 -11.11 -15.12 -4.67
C ASP A 60 -9.95 -15.70 -5.48
N HIS A 61 -8.79 -15.02 -5.51
CA HIS A 61 -7.59 -15.57 -6.12
C HIS A 61 -7.23 -16.92 -5.50
N TYR A 62 -7.10 -17.02 -4.18
CA TYR A 62 -6.74 -18.27 -3.51
C TYR A 62 -7.81 -19.36 -3.64
N ASN A 63 -9.08 -19.00 -3.66
CA ASN A 63 -10.20 -19.94 -3.77
C ASN A 63 -10.48 -20.39 -5.20
N SER A 64 -10.00 -19.69 -6.22
CA SER A 64 -10.20 -20.06 -7.62
C SER A 64 -9.39 -21.31 -7.99
N ALA A 65 -9.79 -22.01 -9.03
CA ALA A 65 -9.01 -23.13 -9.55
C ALA A 65 -7.65 -22.65 -10.10
N LEU A 66 -6.61 -23.47 -9.92
CA LEU A 66 -5.31 -23.20 -10.55
C LEU A 66 -5.46 -23.19 -12.07
N PRO A 67 -4.90 -22.19 -12.76
CA PRO A 67 -4.82 -22.20 -14.21
C PRO A 67 -4.02 -23.41 -14.73
N GLU A 68 -4.27 -23.80 -15.99
CA GLU A 68 -3.52 -24.92 -16.61
C GLU A 68 -2.00 -24.63 -16.58
N GLY A 69 -1.22 -25.60 -16.09
CA GLY A 69 0.24 -25.49 -15.98
C GLY A 69 0.73 -24.84 -14.70
N LYS A 70 -0.15 -24.25 -13.89
CA LYS A 70 0.22 -23.69 -12.59
C LYS A 70 0.11 -24.73 -11.48
N THR A 71 0.98 -24.66 -10.49
CA THR A 71 1.07 -25.64 -9.39
C THR A 71 0.81 -25.03 -8.02
N GLU A 72 0.96 -23.72 -7.88
CA GLU A 72 0.75 -23.01 -6.62
C GLU A 72 0.27 -21.56 -6.89
N LYS A 73 -0.42 -20.99 -5.91
CA LYS A 73 -0.86 -19.60 -5.93
C LYS A 73 -0.04 -18.77 -4.99
N LYS A 74 0.28 -17.57 -5.44
CA LYS A 74 0.97 -16.58 -4.64
C LYS A 74 0.33 -15.20 -4.84
N ALA A 75 0.39 -14.36 -3.82
CA ALA A 75 -0.07 -12.98 -3.96
C ALA A 75 0.86 -12.00 -3.26
N ILE A 76 0.95 -10.80 -3.81
CA ILE A 76 1.64 -9.68 -3.19
C ILE A 76 0.82 -8.40 -3.26
N VAL A 77 0.74 -7.69 -2.14
CA VAL A 77 0.29 -6.30 -2.07
C VAL A 77 1.51 -5.40 -1.90
N ILE A 78 1.79 -4.59 -2.91
CA ILE A 78 2.82 -3.54 -2.88
C ILE A 78 2.12 -2.24 -2.50
N GLY A 79 2.30 -1.82 -1.26
CA GLY A 79 1.65 -0.66 -0.68
C GLY A 79 2.44 0.63 -0.91
N PHE A 80 1.78 1.66 -1.43
CA PHE A 80 2.29 3.02 -1.55
C PHE A 80 1.61 3.88 -0.49
N ASP A 81 2.17 3.92 0.73
CA ASP A 81 1.61 4.66 1.86
C ASP A 81 1.49 6.16 1.56
N GLY A 82 0.33 6.73 1.85
CA GLY A 82 0.05 8.15 1.65
C GLY A 82 0.00 8.60 0.18
N CYS A 83 -0.29 7.68 -0.76
CA CYS A 83 -0.24 7.98 -2.18
C CYS A 83 -1.61 8.30 -2.76
N ARG A 84 -1.79 9.54 -3.21
CA ARG A 84 -3.01 10.05 -3.85
C ARG A 84 -3.25 9.39 -5.21
N ALA A 85 -4.53 9.22 -5.58
CA ALA A 85 -4.89 8.66 -6.89
C ALA A 85 -4.36 9.48 -8.08
N ASP A 86 -4.33 10.82 -7.98
CA ASP A 86 -3.82 11.68 -9.04
C ASP A 86 -2.29 11.58 -9.25
N ALA A 87 -1.55 11.00 -8.29
CA ALA A 87 -0.11 10.81 -8.38
C ALA A 87 0.32 9.82 -9.47
N LEU A 88 -0.58 8.97 -9.96
CA LEU A 88 -0.28 8.02 -11.06
C LEU A 88 0.19 8.70 -12.35
N THR A 89 -0.17 9.95 -12.59
CA THR A 89 0.38 10.74 -13.72
C THR A 89 1.90 10.84 -13.70
N LEU A 90 2.53 10.60 -12.55
CA LEU A 90 4.00 10.62 -12.43
C LEU A 90 4.68 9.38 -13.04
N SER A 91 3.94 8.28 -13.25
CA SER A 91 4.45 7.05 -13.87
C SER A 91 4.76 7.19 -15.35
N ASP A 92 4.14 8.13 -16.06
CA ASP A 92 4.26 8.27 -17.51
C ASP A 92 5.67 8.59 -18.00
N ASN A 93 6.52 9.15 -17.17
CA ASN A 93 7.83 9.67 -17.53
C ASN A 93 9.00 9.02 -16.78
N CYS A 94 8.80 7.82 -16.21
CA CYS A 94 9.86 7.11 -15.50
C CYS A 94 9.80 5.60 -15.77
N THR A 95 10.87 4.90 -15.41
CA THR A 95 10.88 3.44 -15.32
C THR A 95 10.06 3.05 -14.11
N SER A 96 8.89 2.46 -14.32
CA SER A 96 7.80 2.39 -13.35
C SER A 96 7.26 0.96 -13.23
N GLY A 97 7.01 0.50 -12.01
CA GLY A 97 6.32 -0.75 -11.73
C GLY A 97 4.84 -0.67 -12.10
N VAL A 98 4.18 0.44 -11.78
CA VAL A 98 2.79 0.71 -12.18
C VAL A 98 2.65 0.65 -13.69
N LYS A 99 3.48 1.43 -14.43
CA LYS A 99 3.40 1.44 -15.88
C LYS A 99 3.67 0.06 -16.50
N LYS A 100 4.66 -0.67 -15.99
CA LYS A 100 4.94 -2.02 -16.44
C LYS A 100 3.71 -2.91 -16.34
N MET A 101 3.04 -2.94 -15.18
CA MET A 101 1.84 -3.76 -14.98
C MET A 101 0.71 -3.36 -15.93
N LEU A 102 0.48 -2.05 -16.11
CA LEU A 102 -0.55 -1.56 -17.03
C LEU A 102 -0.22 -1.90 -18.50
N ASP A 103 1.03 -1.78 -18.92
CA ASP A 103 1.47 -2.17 -20.28
C ASP A 103 1.31 -3.70 -20.51
N GLU A 104 1.31 -4.51 -19.45
CA GLU A 104 1.10 -5.97 -19.48
C GLU A 104 -0.35 -6.38 -19.30
N GLY A 105 -1.27 -5.43 -19.15
CA GLY A 105 -2.71 -5.68 -19.15
C GLY A 105 -3.36 -5.71 -17.77
N ALA A 106 -2.68 -5.18 -16.74
CA ALA A 106 -3.32 -4.99 -15.42
C ALA A 106 -4.52 -4.05 -15.51
N SER A 107 -5.54 -4.29 -14.69
CA SER A 107 -6.63 -3.34 -14.48
C SER A 107 -6.19 -2.18 -13.60
N LEU A 108 -6.81 -1.02 -13.81
CA LEU A 108 -6.58 0.19 -13.03
C LEU A 108 -7.89 0.77 -12.53
N GLU A 109 -8.09 0.77 -11.24
CA GLU A 109 -9.35 1.19 -10.64
C GLU A 109 -9.16 2.17 -9.49
N LEU A 110 -10.17 3.01 -9.26
CA LEU A 110 -10.27 3.90 -8.10
C LEU A 110 -10.95 3.18 -6.93
N TYR A 111 -10.38 3.39 -5.75
CA TYR A 111 -10.94 2.94 -4.49
C TYR A 111 -11.05 4.12 -3.52
N TYR A 112 -11.98 4.04 -2.55
CA TYR A 112 -12.02 4.95 -1.43
C TYR A 112 -11.61 4.26 -0.13
N CYS A 113 -10.84 4.95 0.71
CA CYS A 113 -10.18 4.41 1.89
C CYS A 113 -10.72 4.95 3.21
N GLY A 114 -12.00 5.15 3.36
CA GLY A 114 -12.56 5.70 4.59
C GLY A 114 -12.97 7.16 4.46
N GLY A 115 -12.79 7.94 5.52
CA GLY A 115 -13.29 9.31 5.64
C GLY A 115 -14.62 9.37 6.38
N VAL A 116 -15.02 10.58 6.72
CA VAL A 116 -16.24 10.84 7.51
C VAL A 116 -17.46 10.73 6.60
N ASN A 117 -18.47 9.97 7.04
CA ASN A 117 -19.79 9.92 6.40
C ASN A 117 -19.78 9.45 4.93
N TYR A 118 -18.94 8.48 4.60
CA TYR A 118 -18.91 7.99 3.23
C TYR A 118 -18.98 6.45 3.17
N PRO A 119 -19.75 5.91 2.21
CA PRO A 119 -20.65 6.57 1.23
C PRO A 119 -22.01 6.96 1.83
N ASP A 120 -22.45 6.34 2.92
CA ASP A 120 -23.80 6.37 3.50
C ASP A 120 -23.90 7.03 4.87
N GLY A 121 -22.81 7.63 5.36
CA GLY A 121 -22.75 8.31 6.65
C GLY A 121 -22.31 7.47 7.83
N GLU A 122 -21.99 6.20 7.65
CA GLU A 122 -21.61 5.28 8.74
C GLU A 122 -20.11 5.18 8.96
N ASN A 123 -19.30 5.32 7.92
CA ASN A 123 -17.85 5.21 8.01
C ASN A 123 -17.21 6.48 8.58
N THR A 124 -16.70 6.38 9.80
CA THR A 124 -16.04 7.48 10.52
C THR A 124 -14.55 7.28 10.72
N GLN A 125 -13.94 6.23 10.14
CA GLN A 125 -12.51 6.01 10.28
C GLN A 125 -11.70 7.10 9.58
N ALA A 126 -10.56 7.46 10.16
CA ALA A 126 -9.64 8.40 9.55
C ALA A 126 -9.02 7.81 8.26
N THR A 127 -8.73 8.69 7.31
CA THR A 127 -7.89 8.38 6.13
C THR A 127 -6.42 8.38 6.57
N SER A 128 -6.00 7.29 7.22
CA SER A 128 -4.69 7.16 7.87
C SER A 128 -4.16 5.75 7.72
N THR A 129 -2.86 5.59 7.91
CA THR A 129 -2.10 4.35 7.70
C THR A 129 -2.72 3.12 8.39
N ALA A 130 -2.94 3.18 9.72
CA ALA A 130 -3.46 2.01 10.44
C ALA A 130 -4.88 1.62 9.99
N PRO A 131 -5.87 2.54 9.92
CA PRO A 131 -7.21 2.18 9.43
C PRO A 131 -7.22 1.72 7.98
N GLY A 132 -6.48 2.38 7.10
CA GLY A 132 -6.43 2.05 5.68
C GLY A 132 -5.92 0.63 5.44
N TRP A 133 -4.71 0.31 5.91
CA TRP A 133 -4.18 -1.05 5.79
C TRP A 133 -5.01 -2.08 6.54
N CYS A 134 -5.59 -1.71 7.70
CA CYS A 134 -6.47 -2.63 8.44
C CYS A 134 -7.72 -2.98 7.63
N SER A 135 -8.36 -1.99 7.01
CA SER A 135 -9.56 -2.21 6.19
C SER A 135 -9.27 -3.09 4.97
N LEU A 136 -8.15 -2.85 4.29
CA LEU A 136 -7.71 -3.67 3.16
C LEU A 136 -7.44 -5.11 3.58
N LEU A 137 -6.73 -5.30 4.69
CA LEU A 137 -6.29 -6.64 5.13
C LEU A 137 -7.37 -7.46 5.84
N THR A 138 -8.45 -6.84 6.31
CA THR A 138 -9.54 -7.53 7.04
C THR A 138 -10.86 -7.55 6.28
N GLY A 139 -11.00 -6.79 5.19
CA GLY A 139 -12.28 -6.59 4.50
C GLY A 139 -13.31 -5.83 5.36
N GLN A 140 -12.90 -5.18 6.45
CA GLN A 140 -13.80 -4.58 7.43
C GLN A 140 -13.42 -3.14 7.74
N TRP A 141 -14.43 -2.29 7.94
CA TRP A 141 -14.23 -0.93 8.41
C TRP A 141 -14.00 -0.85 9.92
N ALA A 142 -13.64 0.35 10.40
CA ALA A 142 -13.29 0.60 11.80
C ALA A 142 -14.41 0.27 12.82
N ASP A 143 -15.67 0.31 12.41
CA ASP A 143 -16.79 -0.09 13.26
C ASP A 143 -16.73 -1.55 13.72
N LYS A 144 -16.03 -2.40 12.96
CA LYS A 144 -15.75 -3.80 13.28
C LYS A 144 -14.34 -3.96 13.86
N THR A 145 -13.34 -3.44 13.17
CA THR A 145 -11.94 -3.65 13.57
C THR A 145 -11.54 -2.87 14.83
N GLY A 146 -12.25 -1.78 15.16
CA GLY A 146 -11.91 -0.87 16.25
C GLY A 146 -10.78 0.10 15.91
N VAL A 147 -10.25 0.11 14.67
CA VAL A 147 -9.13 0.94 14.24
C VAL A 147 -9.63 2.19 13.53
N TYR A 148 -9.94 3.22 14.30
CA TYR A 148 -10.43 4.51 13.77
C TYR A 148 -9.31 5.48 13.37
N GLY A 149 -8.11 5.27 13.88
CA GLY A 149 -6.92 6.07 13.64
C GLY A 149 -5.63 5.30 14.00
N ASN A 150 -4.49 5.95 13.86
CA ASN A 150 -3.20 5.39 14.23
C ASN A 150 -3.09 5.18 15.77
N GLY A 151 -2.30 4.19 16.23
CA GLY A 151 -2.11 3.92 17.65
C GLY A 151 -3.30 3.21 18.31
N GLN A 152 -3.96 2.34 17.59
CA GLN A 152 -5.10 1.55 18.08
C GLN A 152 -4.93 0.08 17.67
N PRO A 153 -4.71 -0.84 18.63
CA PRO A 153 -4.70 -2.26 18.35
C PRO A 153 -6.06 -2.74 17.84
N LYS A 154 -6.03 -3.53 16.76
CA LYS A 154 -7.26 -4.05 16.16
C LYS A 154 -7.91 -5.16 17.00
N ASN A 155 -9.22 -5.30 16.85
CA ASN A 155 -9.97 -6.42 17.37
C ASN A 155 -9.54 -7.74 16.69
N LEU A 156 -9.13 -8.73 17.48
CA LEU A 156 -8.69 -10.04 16.99
C LEU A 156 -9.80 -10.89 16.37
N GLU A 157 -11.06 -10.55 16.58
CA GLU A 157 -12.19 -11.22 15.93
C GLU A 157 -12.12 -11.10 14.42
N TYR A 158 -11.61 -9.96 13.92
CA TYR A 158 -11.44 -9.68 12.49
C TYR A 158 -9.97 -9.87 12.11
N LYS A 159 -9.59 -11.10 11.77
CA LYS A 159 -8.23 -11.45 11.39
C LYS A 159 -7.86 -10.82 10.05
N THR A 160 -6.56 -10.58 9.86
CA THR A 160 -6.06 -10.21 8.53
C THR A 160 -6.00 -11.43 7.61
N LEU A 161 -5.97 -11.17 6.31
CA LEU A 161 -5.73 -12.18 5.27
C LEU A 161 -4.56 -13.12 5.61
N MET A 162 -3.45 -12.58 6.11
CA MET A 162 -2.27 -13.35 6.49
C MET A 162 -2.61 -14.43 7.51
N THR A 163 -3.23 -14.00 8.60
CA THR A 163 -3.59 -14.90 9.70
C THR A 163 -4.70 -15.87 9.30
N GLU A 164 -5.71 -15.40 8.59
CA GLU A 164 -6.85 -16.23 8.21
C GLU A 164 -6.46 -17.34 7.23
N LEU A 165 -5.74 -16.97 6.16
CA LEU A 165 -5.32 -17.93 5.12
C LEU A 165 -4.30 -18.94 5.65
N THR A 166 -3.39 -18.51 6.55
CA THR A 166 -2.43 -19.44 7.17
C THR A 166 -3.12 -20.36 8.19
N GLU A 167 -4.04 -19.82 9.01
CA GLU A 167 -4.72 -20.62 10.04
C GLU A 167 -5.66 -21.68 9.46
N ASN A 168 -6.32 -21.38 8.34
CA ASN A 168 -7.19 -22.34 7.66
C ASN A 168 -6.45 -23.28 6.70
N GLY A 169 -5.14 -23.11 6.52
CA GLY A 169 -4.29 -23.95 5.68
C GLY A 169 -4.44 -23.71 4.18
N THR A 170 -4.98 -22.56 3.78
CA THR A 170 -5.03 -22.15 2.37
C THR A 170 -3.65 -21.78 1.84
N ILE A 171 -2.82 -21.18 2.68
CA ILE A 171 -1.41 -20.87 2.43
C ILE A 171 -0.55 -21.44 3.55
N ASP A 172 0.71 -21.71 3.27
CA ASP A 172 1.67 -22.21 4.25
C ASP A 172 2.32 -21.03 5.03
N SER A 173 2.58 -19.91 4.37
CA SER A 173 3.33 -18.78 4.95
C SER A 173 2.90 -17.41 4.44
N ALA A 174 3.11 -16.38 5.28
CA ALA A 174 2.89 -14.99 4.91
C ALA A 174 3.94 -14.05 5.51
N ALA A 175 4.19 -12.90 4.85
CA ALA A 175 5.11 -11.87 5.36
C ALA A 175 4.51 -10.47 5.29
N PHE A 176 4.63 -9.71 6.38
CA PHE A 176 4.29 -8.30 6.46
C PHE A 176 5.57 -7.47 6.64
N ILE A 177 5.97 -6.74 5.62
CA ILE A 177 7.25 -6.03 5.55
C ILE A 177 7.00 -4.52 5.46
N THR A 178 7.43 -3.77 6.46
CA THR A 178 7.21 -2.32 6.53
C THR A 178 8.33 -1.62 7.28
N LYS A 179 8.40 -0.31 7.17
CA LYS A 179 9.30 0.55 7.96
C LYS A 179 8.60 1.08 9.22
N TRP A 180 7.30 1.37 9.15
CA TRP A 180 6.57 2.00 10.26
C TRP A 180 6.34 1.05 11.43
N GLY A 181 6.74 1.49 12.65
CA GLY A 181 6.61 0.70 13.89
C GLY A 181 5.18 0.55 14.40
N GLY A 182 4.31 1.52 14.10
CA GLY A 182 2.93 1.53 14.55
C GLY A 182 2.07 0.38 14.02
N HIS A 183 2.58 -0.45 13.11
CA HIS A 183 1.87 -1.66 12.71
C HIS A 183 1.96 -2.76 13.79
N PHE A 184 3.16 -3.10 14.28
CA PHE A 184 3.32 -4.28 15.14
C PHE A 184 4.54 -4.28 16.07
N THR A 185 5.24 -3.13 16.22
CA THR A 185 6.39 -3.03 17.13
C THR A 185 6.19 -2.09 18.29
N ASP A 186 5.30 -1.10 18.15
CA ASP A 186 4.96 -0.17 19.22
C ASP A 186 3.91 -0.83 20.14
N GLU A 187 3.83 -0.42 21.40
CA GLU A 187 2.94 -1.03 22.41
C GLU A 187 1.45 -0.94 22.01
N ASP A 188 1.08 0.09 21.26
CA ASP A 188 -0.25 0.33 20.70
C ASP A 188 -0.34 0.00 19.20
N GLY A 189 0.59 -0.80 18.70
CA GLY A 189 0.65 -1.21 17.29
C GLY A 189 -0.62 -1.95 16.84
N THR A 190 -1.09 -1.61 15.64
CA THR A 190 -2.37 -2.09 15.11
C THR A 190 -2.49 -3.62 15.13
N TYR A 191 -1.43 -4.33 14.78
CA TYR A 191 -1.41 -5.79 14.68
C TYR A 191 -0.63 -6.45 15.82
N ILE A 192 -0.32 -5.75 16.91
CA ILE A 192 0.50 -6.29 18.01
C ILE A 192 -0.11 -7.54 18.66
N HIS A 193 -1.43 -7.57 18.82
CA HIS A 193 -2.13 -8.72 19.36
C HIS A 193 -2.24 -9.87 18.37
N GLU A 194 -2.37 -9.57 17.09
CA GLU A 194 -2.41 -10.58 16.03
C GLU A 194 -1.06 -11.24 15.81
N LYS A 195 0.02 -10.46 15.82
CA LYS A 195 1.39 -10.98 15.81
C LYS A 195 1.59 -11.98 16.95
N LYS A 196 1.22 -11.60 18.17
CA LYS A 196 1.31 -12.51 19.32
C LYS A 196 0.43 -13.76 19.13
N TYR A 197 -0.77 -13.60 18.57
CA TYR A 197 -1.64 -14.73 18.28
C TYR A 197 -0.99 -15.71 17.29
N CYS A 198 -0.38 -15.24 16.22
CA CYS A 198 0.33 -16.07 15.26
C CYS A 198 1.49 -16.81 15.92
N GLU A 199 2.31 -16.13 16.74
CA GLU A 199 3.40 -16.73 17.51
C GLU A 199 2.90 -17.83 18.46
N ASP A 200 1.83 -17.56 19.22
CA ASP A 200 1.24 -18.50 20.18
C ASP A 200 0.63 -19.76 19.48
N LYS A 201 0.16 -19.60 18.26
CA LYS A 201 -0.41 -20.68 17.42
C LYS A 201 0.63 -21.41 16.57
N GLY A 202 1.83 -20.87 16.44
CA GLY A 202 2.85 -21.41 15.55
C GLY A 202 2.50 -21.27 14.07
N LEU A 203 1.76 -20.22 13.70
CA LEU A 203 1.47 -19.87 12.31
C LEU A 203 2.71 -19.23 11.69
N ASP A 204 3.04 -19.58 10.48
CA ASP A 204 4.18 -19.02 9.74
C ASP A 204 3.79 -17.66 9.11
N VAL A 205 3.70 -16.64 9.96
CA VAL A 205 3.39 -15.26 9.59
C VAL A 205 4.48 -14.34 10.12
N ASP A 206 5.31 -13.85 9.24
CA ASP A 206 6.43 -12.97 9.55
C ASP A 206 6.02 -11.48 9.61
N PHE A 207 6.22 -10.82 10.76
CA PHE A 207 6.01 -9.39 10.94
C PHE A 207 7.38 -8.68 10.99
N ILE A 208 7.79 -8.06 9.88
CA ILE A 208 9.16 -7.59 9.66
C ILE A 208 9.23 -6.07 9.60
N LYS A 209 9.80 -5.45 10.64
CA LYS A 209 10.13 -4.03 10.63
C LYS A 209 11.51 -3.81 10.03
N THR A 210 11.61 -2.87 9.12
CA THR A 210 12.85 -2.48 8.44
C THR A 210 13.29 -1.07 8.82
N SER A 211 14.46 -0.65 8.32
CA SER A 211 15.01 0.68 8.60
C SER A 211 14.61 1.76 7.59
N GLY A 212 13.89 1.41 6.52
CA GLY A 212 13.50 2.35 5.46
C GLY A 212 13.00 1.66 4.20
N ASN A 213 12.45 2.42 3.24
CA ASN A 213 11.83 1.89 2.03
C ASN A 213 12.74 0.95 1.21
N VAL A 214 14.01 1.33 1.02
CA VAL A 214 14.98 0.47 0.31
C VAL A 214 15.25 -0.82 1.08
N ALA A 215 15.26 -0.78 2.41
CA ALA A 215 15.42 -1.97 3.23
C ALA A 215 14.16 -2.85 3.18
N SER A 216 12.96 -2.26 3.15
CA SER A 216 11.71 -3.00 2.93
C SER A 216 11.74 -3.72 1.60
N ALA A 217 12.04 -3.02 0.51
CA ALA A 217 12.14 -3.64 -0.82
C ALA A 217 13.23 -4.71 -0.89
N SER A 218 14.40 -4.48 -0.28
CA SER A 218 15.47 -5.48 -0.25
C SER A 218 15.07 -6.74 0.50
N LYS A 219 14.32 -6.62 1.62
CA LYS A 219 13.82 -7.77 2.37
C LYS A 219 12.75 -8.50 1.58
N THR A 220 11.80 -7.78 0.96
CA THR A 220 10.77 -8.36 0.07
C THR A 220 11.40 -9.13 -1.10
N ILE A 221 12.37 -8.53 -1.80
CA ILE A 221 13.09 -9.18 -2.90
C ILE A 221 13.89 -10.39 -2.41
N SER A 222 14.45 -10.31 -1.20
CA SER A 222 15.18 -11.44 -0.61
C SER A 222 14.26 -12.61 -0.29
N ASP A 223 13.04 -12.34 0.18
CA ASP A 223 12.01 -13.36 0.39
C ASP A 223 11.60 -13.99 -0.95
N ILE A 224 11.15 -13.18 -1.91
CA ILE A 224 10.71 -13.61 -3.25
C ILE A 224 11.74 -14.51 -3.92
N ARG A 225 13.03 -14.27 -3.73
CA ARG A 225 14.11 -15.08 -4.33
C ARG A 225 14.36 -16.43 -3.64
N GLN A 226 13.76 -16.67 -2.47
CA GLN A 226 13.84 -18.00 -1.87
C GLN A 226 12.99 -18.98 -2.70
N LYS A 227 13.38 -20.24 -2.70
CA LYS A 227 12.61 -21.29 -3.36
C LYS A 227 11.22 -21.42 -2.70
N ASP A 228 11.21 -21.34 -1.38
CA ASP A 228 10.08 -21.40 -0.46
C ASP A 228 9.66 -19.99 0.00
N CYS A 229 9.55 -19.04 -0.95
CA CYS A 229 9.10 -17.70 -0.61
C CYS A 229 7.69 -17.70 -0.05
N SER A 230 7.38 -16.71 0.78
CA SER A 230 6.04 -16.53 1.36
C SER A 230 4.95 -16.59 0.29
N ASP A 231 3.85 -17.27 0.59
CA ASP A 231 2.71 -17.40 -0.33
C ASP A 231 1.93 -16.10 -0.45
N PHE A 232 1.81 -15.37 0.66
CA PHE A 232 1.23 -14.04 0.67
C PHE A 232 2.20 -13.02 1.27
N ILE A 233 2.47 -11.94 0.52
CA ILE A 233 3.35 -10.86 0.95
C ILE A 233 2.59 -9.54 0.96
N ILE A 234 2.73 -8.76 2.03
CA ILE A 234 2.43 -7.34 2.04
C ILE A 234 3.72 -6.55 2.28
N ALA A 235 4.07 -5.68 1.33
CA ALA A 235 5.27 -4.84 1.37
C ALA A 235 4.89 -3.38 1.25
N ILE A 236 5.06 -2.58 2.32
CA ILE A 236 4.66 -1.18 2.37
C ILE A 236 5.88 -0.29 2.18
N TYR A 237 5.77 0.64 1.23
CA TYR A 237 6.74 1.70 0.95
C TYR A 237 6.12 3.06 1.29
N GLU A 238 6.76 3.81 2.18
CA GLU A 238 6.23 5.04 2.79
C GLU A 238 6.91 6.31 2.23
N GLY A 239 7.22 6.33 0.93
CA GLY A 239 7.94 7.45 0.31
C GLY A 239 7.06 8.69 0.16
N THR A 240 5.83 8.53 -0.29
CA THR A 240 4.85 9.60 -0.47
C THR A 240 4.36 10.14 0.85
N ASP A 241 4.08 9.29 1.83
CA ASP A 241 3.64 9.72 3.15
C ASP A 241 4.72 10.55 3.86
N GLY A 242 5.93 10.04 3.93
CA GLY A 242 7.05 10.77 4.55
C GLY A 242 7.37 12.10 3.85
N ALA A 243 7.28 12.16 2.54
CA ALA A 243 7.45 13.40 1.77
C ALA A 243 6.26 14.35 2.00
N GLY A 244 5.03 13.83 1.99
CA GLY A 244 3.80 14.58 2.22
C GLY A 244 3.79 15.29 3.57
N HIS A 245 4.10 14.59 4.64
CA HIS A 245 4.22 15.18 5.98
C HIS A 245 5.31 16.25 6.08
N SER A 246 6.41 16.06 5.37
CA SER A 246 7.56 16.96 5.46
C SER A 246 7.42 18.20 4.58
N PHE A 247 6.80 18.08 3.40
CA PHE A 247 6.82 19.11 2.35
C PHE A 247 5.43 19.43 1.78
N GLY A 248 4.52 18.48 1.75
CA GLY A 248 3.15 18.61 1.27
C GLY A 248 2.71 17.44 0.38
N PHE A 249 1.48 17.00 0.57
CA PHE A 249 0.81 16.01 -0.28
C PHE A 249 0.29 16.70 -1.56
N SER A 250 1.18 17.04 -2.47
CA SER A 250 0.83 17.75 -3.70
C SER A 250 1.66 17.28 -4.88
N LEU A 251 1.02 17.11 -6.04
CA LEU A 251 1.72 16.84 -7.30
C LEU A 251 2.67 17.98 -7.72
N ASN A 252 2.49 19.18 -7.18
CA ASN A 252 3.38 20.31 -7.46
C ASN A 252 4.61 20.32 -6.54
N ASP A 253 4.66 19.48 -5.51
CA ASP A 253 5.82 19.37 -4.63
C ASP A 253 6.87 18.40 -5.17
N PRO A 254 8.11 18.87 -5.46
CA PRO A 254 9.16 17.99 -5.99
C PRO A 254 9.57 16.85 -5.06
N CYS A 255 9.43 17.01 -3.74
CA CYS A 255 9.76 15.97 -2.77
C CYS A 255 8.70 14.89 -2.75
N TYR A 256 7.41 15.27 -2.85
CA TYR A 256 6.31 14.31 -3.00
C TYR A 256 6.44 13.50 -4.31
N GLN A 257 6.74 14.18 -5.43
CA GLN A 257 7.05 13.52 -6.70
C GLN A 257 8.24 12.56 -6.58
N ALA A 258 9.29 12.93 -5.86
CA ALA A 258 10.46 12.07 -5.64
C ALA A 258 10.11 10.86 -4.77
N GLY A 259 9.25 11.04 -3.75
CA GLY A 259 8.70 9.97 -2.92
C GLY A 259 7.94 8.94 -3.76
N TYR A 260 7.05 9.42 -4.64
CA TYR A 260 6.32 8.57 -5.57
C TYR A 260 7.27 7.77 -6.49
N ARG A 261 8.20 8.44 -7.18
CA ARG A 261 9.13 7.76 -8.09
C ARG A 261 10.02 6.74 -7.39
N LEU A 262 10.39 6.98 -6.13
CA LEU A 262 11.12 6.00 -5.34
C LEU A 262 10.27 4.73 -5.12
N GLN A 263 9.02 4.88 -4.66
CA GLN A 263 8.13 3.75 -4.40
C GLN A 263 7.87 2.96 -5.68
N ASP A 264 7.61 3.63 -6.78
CA ASP A 264 7.33 3.02 -8.08
C ASP A 264 8.55 2.28 -8.65
N THR A 265 9.76 2.83 -8.45
CA THR A 265 11.02 2.14 -8.79
C THR A 265 11.24 0.89 -7.91
N LEU A 266 10.90 0.95 -6.61
CA LEU A 266 10.99 -0.20 -5.72
C LEU A 266 9.95 -1.27 -6.06
N ALA A 267 8.75 -0.86 -6.48
CA ALA A 267 7.72 -1.76 -6.99
C ALA A 267 8.22 -2.49 -8.25
N LEU A 268 8.81 -1.76 -9.20
CA LEU A 268 9.41 -2.38 -10.39
C LEU A 268 10.48 -3.41 -10.03
N ALA A 269 11.36 -3.08 -9.08
CA ALA A 269 12.39 -4.03 -8.65
C ALA A 269 11.80 -5.29 -8.00
N THR A 270 10.70 -5.15 -7.28
CA THR A 270 9.95 -6.25 -6.66
C THR A 270 9.29 -7.13 -7.73
N ILE A 271 8.60 -6.53 -8.71
CA ILE A 271 7.97 -7.23 -9.83
C ILE A 271 9.01 -8.00 -10.65
N ASN A 272 10.13 -7.36 -10.99
CA ASN A 272 11.22 -8.02 -11.70
C ASN A 272 11.83 -9.20 -10.90
N ALA A 273 11.76 -9.16 -9.57
CA ALA A 273 12.22 -10.29 -8.76
C ALA A 273 11.23 -11.46 -8.81
N ILE A 274 9.93 -11.20 -8.87
CA ILE A 274 8.88 -12.22 -9.07
C ILE A 274 9.07 -12.90 -10.43
N GLU A 275 9.13 -12.12 -11.50
CA GLU A 275 9.30 -12.63 -12.87
C GLU A 275 10.64 -13.37 -13.07
N GLY A 276 11.65 -13.00 -12.31
CA GLY A 276 12.97 -13.63 -12.34
C GLY A 276 13.07 -14.93 -11.53
N ARG A 277 11.98 -15.45 -10.98
CA ARG A 277 11.97 -16.74 -10.28
C ARG A 277 12.05 -17.90 -11.27
N ASP A 278 12.82 -18.92 -10.94
CA ASP A 278 12.88 -20.15 -11.75
C ASP A 278 11.53 -20.89 -11.84
N SER A 279 10.66 -20.66 -10.85
CA SER A 279 9.30 -21.23 -10.74
C SER A 279 8.19 -20.35 -11.28
N PHE A 280 8.47 -19.11 -11.75
CA PHE A 280 7.48 -18.14 -12.17
C PHE A 280 6.45 -18.69 -13.17
N ASP A 281 6.90 -19.48 -14.14
CA ASP A 281 6.02 -20.07 -15.16
C ASP A 281 5.00 -21.07 -14.57
N THR A 282 5.28 -21.62 -13.39
CA THR A 282 4.41 -22.60 -12.70
C THR A 282 3.67 -22.00 -11.50
N GLU A 283 3.96 -20.76 -11.12
CA GLU A 283 3.28 -20.03 -10.07
C GLU A 283 2.18 -19.14 -10.65
N ASP A 284 1.03 -19.08 -9.97
CA ASP A 284 -0.09 -18.19 -10.28
C ASP A 284 -0.02 -16.97 -9.34
N TRP A 285 0.58 -15.89 -9.80
CA TRP A 285 0.78 -14.67 -9.03
C TRP A 285 -0.36 -13.67 -9.22
N LEU A 286 -0.94 -13.22 -8.10
CA LEU A 286 -1.74 -11.99 -8.03
C LEU A 286 -0.83 -10.86 -7.54
N ILE A 287 -0.63 -9.83 -8.35
CA ILE A 287 0.17 -8.63 -7.98
C ILE A 287 -0.77 -7.44 -7.87
N ILE A 288 -0.85 -6.86 -6.68
CA ILE A 288 -1.64 -5.65 -6.40
C ILE A 288 -0.69 -4.51 -6.01
N ILE A 289 -0.80 -3.36 -6.67
CA ILE A 289 -0.16 -2.11 -6.25
C ILE A 289 -1.27 -1.14 -5.84
N THR A 290 -1.27 -0.68 -4.59
CA THR A 290 -2.33 0.17 -4.06
C THR A 290 -1.83 1.12 -2.99
N SER A 291 -2.70 2.02 -2.51
CA SER A 291 -2.44 2.91 -1.39
C SER A 291 -3.51 2.75 -0.31
N ASP A 292 -3.16 3.11 0.89
CA ASP A 292 -4.03 3.06 2.07
C ASP A 292 -4.81 4.36 2.29
N HIS A 293 -4.24 5.51 1.91
CA HIS A 293 -4.85 6.83 1.91
C HIS A 293 -4.08 7.80 1.02
N GLY A 294 -4.65 8.95 0.75
CA GLY A 294 -3.95 10.10 0.19
C GLY A 294 -3.62 11.14 1.27
N GLY A 295 -3.59 12.41 0.89
CA GLY A 295 -3.33 13.50 1.82
C GLY A 295 -3.55 14.87 1.19
N ILE A 296 -3.59 15.90 2.04
CA ILE A 296 -3.72 17.30 1.63
C ILE A 296 -2.86 18.19 2.53
N SER A 297 -2.29 19.27 2.00
CA SER A 297 -1.34 20.08 2.74
C SER A 297 -0.20 19.22 3.30
N THR A 298 0.08 19.21 4.60
CA THR A 298 1.09 18.37 5.25
C THR A 298 0.49 17.28 6.14
N GLY A 299 -0.76 16.87 5.88
CA GLY A 299 -1.46 15.90 6.71
C GLY A 299 -2.48 15.07 5.93
N HIS A 300 -3.11 14.19 6.68
CA HIS A 300 -4.18 13.31 6.23
C HIS A 300 -5.08 12.96 7.44
N GLY A 301 -6.12 12.16 7.24
CA GLY A 301 -7.03 11.74 8.31
C GLY A 301 -8.43 12.33 8.17
N GLY A 302 -8.62 13.26 7.24
CA GLY A 302 -9.87 13.97 7.00
C GLY A 302 -10.71 13.40 5.85
N PRO A 303 -11.80 14.08 5.50
CA PRO A 303 -12.78 13.61 4.53
C PRO A 303 -12.57 14.16 3.11
N THR A 304 -11.47 14.86 2.82
CA THR A 304 -11.29 15.43 1.48
C THR A 304 -11.11 14.36 0.42
N ILE A 305 -11.44 14.68 -0.81
CA ILE A 305 -11.30 13.75 -1.92
C ILE A 305 -9.84 13.32 -2.13
N GLN A 306 -8.89 14.24 -1.91
CA GLN A 306 -7.46 13.99 -2.01
C GLN A 306 -6.95 13.00 -0.96
N GLU A 307 -7.59 12.95 0.20
CA GLU A 307 -7.27 12.01 1.28
C GLU A 307 -7.91 10.65 1.06
N ARG A 308 -9.11 10.62 0.45
CA ARG A 308 -9.96 9.43 0.36
C ARG A 308 -9.75 8.61 -0.90
N MET A 309 -9.44 9.23 -2.04
CA MET A 309 -9.31 8.52 -3.30
C MET A 309 -7.91 7.96 -3.47
N VAL A 310 -7.84 6.66 -3.59
CA VAL A 310 -6.63 5.89 -3.85
C VAL A 310 -6.80 5.07 -5.13
N PHE A 311 -5.71 4.60 -5.66
CA PHE A 311 -5.70 3.74 -6.84
C PHE A 311 -5.45 2.28 -6.45
N THR A 312 -5.85 1.37 -7.33
CA THR A 312 -5.43 -0.04 -7.26
C THR A 312 -5.15 -0.53 -8.67
N VAL A 313 -3.94 -1.08 -8.86
CA VAL A 313 -3.52 -1.82 -10.06
C VAL A 313 -3.57 -3.30 -9.70
N ILE A 314 -4.23 -4.11 -10.52
CA ILE A 314 -4.44 -5.55 -10.28
C ILE A 314 -3.97 -6.31 -11.53
N TYR A 315 -2.97 -7.16 -11.34
CA TYR A 315 -2.39 -8.00 -12.39
C TYR A 315 -2.40 -9.48 -11.99
#